data_82224e0a348e7b26a6c08d10ec06a985
#
_entry.id   82224e0a348e7b26a6c08d10ec06a985
#
_cell.length_a   1.000
_cell.length_b   1.000
_cell.length_c   1.000
_cell.angle_alpha   90.00
_cell.angle_beta   90.00
_cell.angle_gamma   90.00
#
_symmetry.space_group_name_H-M   'P 1'
#
loop_
_entity.id
_entity.type
_entity.pdbx_description
1 polymer ?
#
loop_
_entity_poly.entity_id
_entity_poly.type
_entity_poly.pdbx_seq_one_letter_code
_entity_poly.pdbx_strand_id
1 'polypeptide(L)'
;MGRLQLLVAAALAFVGPSAHAVTIGSPIGMGSGTTGGGDVAPVYPNTTKELVAYLRDPAPKVVVLTKTFDFRGLAGNTTAEGCRPNYMRKCIALNNGFKGQDVILQDGGMNNTGGCTDGTSVNVTYDNASLNRINVRGNKTIRGVGNSGVIMGKGLNLNGHNIIVQNVHITEINPHLVWGGDAITMQGLSDGTVPLEHIWLDHIKISRIGRQFIAVAKAGVASMTISNSDFDGHTEFSKTCDGHHYWSFIFDGKTTGITMVNNYIHYLSGRLPKVGGSSDISVVTHIANNYYKDNSYHSMEIGTNGYVLAEGNYFVNTTQPLYDGDDPDIPGMVDGSLYAPLQSSEDECTASLGRLCEENVLEDSGAFGSRNGTTALAEMKPHPTVARFSPKQAQQLELSTTNFGVGELN
;
A
#
# COMPACT_ATOMS: atom_id res chain seq x y z
N MET A 1 3.02 -7.66 82.58
CA MET A 1 3.26 -6.60 81.61
C MET A 1 3.53 -7.25 80.26
N GLY A 2 2.47 -7.47 79.47
CA GLY A 2 2.53 -8.11 78.17
C GLY A 2 2.70 -7.04 77.07
N ARG A 3 3.70 -7.17 76.24
CA ARG A 3 3.91 -6.31 75.06
C ARG A 3 3.15 -6.94 73.87
N LEU A 4 2.15 -6.24 73.40
CA LEU A 4 1.44 -6.52 72.15
C LEU A 4 2.28 -6.07 70.97
N GLN A 5 2.79 -6.98 70.11
CA GLN A 5 3.44 -6.65 68.88
C GLN A 5 2.39 -6.51 67.76
N LEU A 6 2.23 -5.31 67.22
CA LEU A 6 1.44 -5.04 66.02
C LEU A 6 2.24 -5.50 64.81
N LEU A 7 1.79 -6.49 64.08
CA LEU A 7 2.24 -6.86 62.76
C LEU A 7 1.56 -5.94 61.73
N VAL A 8 2.31 -5.02 61.15
CA VAL A 8 1.86 -4.22 59.98
C VAL A 8 2.13 -5.05 58.74
N ALA A 9 1.07 -5.59 58.14
CA ALA A 9 1.13 -6.22 56.84
C ALA A 9 1.21 -5.13 55.74
N ALA A 10 2.37 -4.94 55.14
CA ALA A 10 2.52 -4.09 53.95
C ALA A 10 1.90 -4.83 52.75
N ALA A 11 0.78 -4.35 52.26
CA ALA A 11 0.23 -4.77 50.98
C ALA A 11 1.07 -4.15 49.85
N LEU A 12 1.88 -4.97 49.21
CA LEU A 12 2.51 -4.62 47.93
C LEU A 12 1.40 -4.57 46.86
N ALA A 13 0.98 -3.37 46.50
CA ALA A 13 0.20 -3.14 45.31
C ALA A 13 1.08 -3.47 44.10
N PHE A 14 0.83 -4.58 43.44
CA PHE A 14 1.32 -4.84 42.11
C PHE A 14 0.70 -3.80 41.16
N VAL A 15 1.44 -2.74 40.88
CA VAL A 15 1.15 -1.89 39.74
C VAL A 15 1.54 -2.72 38.50
N GLY A 16 0.54 -3.38 37.91
CA GLY A 16 0.72 -4.01 36.61
C GLY A 16 1.17 -2.96 35.59
N PRO A 17 1.98 -3.34 34.59
CA PRO A 17 2.38 -2.39 33.56
C PRO A 17 1.11 -1.78 32.97
N SER A 18 1.01 -0.45 32.98
CA SER A 18 -0.01 0.30 32.28
C SER A 18 -0.06 -0.23 30.86
N ALA A 19 -1.22 -0.63 30.39
CA ALA A 19 -1.41 -0.99 28.98
C ALA A 19 -1.11 0.27 28.15
N HIS A 20 0.14 0.43 27.72
CA HIS A 20 0.49 1.47 26.76
C HIS A 20 -0.31 1.17 25.49
N ALA A 21 -1.01 2.17 24.99
CA ALA A 21 -1.68 2.08 23.69
C ALA A 21 -0.65 1.58 22.66
N VAL A 22 -0.89 0.38 22.12
CA VAL A 22 0.08 -0.23 21.19
C VAL A 22 0.04 0.46 19.83
N THR A 23 -1.11 1.02 19.46
CA THR A 23 -1.26 1.85 18.25
C THR A 23 -0.92 3.30 18.58
N ILE A 24 -0.11 3.93 17.73
CA ILE A 24 0.27 5.34 17.87
C ILE A 24 -0.47 6.18 16.85
N GLY A 25 -1.10 7.27 17.32
CA GLY A 25 -1.90 8.16 16.48
C GLY A 25 -3.27 7.59 16.11
N SER A 26 -3.90 8.22 15.14
CA SER A 26 -5.21 7.81 14.60
C SER A 26 -5.26 8.13 13.10
N PRO A 27 -5.98 7.32 12.29
CA PRO A 27 -6.08 7.57 10.86
C PRO A 27 -6.85 8.86 10.57
N ILE A 28 -6.33 9.66 9.67
CA ILE A 28 -7.01 10.79 9.05
C ILE A 28 -7.59 10.36 7.70
N GLY A 29 -8.45 11.17 7.10
CA GLY A 29 -9.03 10.87 5.80
C GLY A 29 -10.07 9.73 5.85
N MET A 30 -10.19 8.97 4.77
CA MET A 30 -11.28 8.00 4.59
C MET A 30 -11.23 6.80 5.55
N GLY A 31 -10.04 6.41 6.05
CA GLY A 31 -9.89 5.37 7.07
C GLY A 31 -10.15 5.82 8.51
N SER A 32 -10.63 7.04 8.70
CA SER A 32 -10.94 7.60 10.01
C SER A 32 -11.91 6.71 10.79
N GLY A 33 -11.67 6.52 12.08
CA GLY A 33 -12.46 5.63 12.93
C GLY A 33 -11.98 4.18 13.00
N THR A 34 -10.91 3.82 12.28
CA THR A 34 -10.28 2.49 12.43
C THR A 34 -9.67 2.35 13.82
N THR A 35 -10.02 1.27 14.53
CA THR A 35 -9.56 0.97 15.90
C THR A 35 -8.76 -0.33 16.00
N GLY A 36 -8.77 -1.14 14.92
CA GLY A 36 -8.04 -2.41 14.86
C GLY A 36 -8.45 -3.41 15.94
N GLY A 37 -7.48 -3.96 16.66
CA GLY A 37 -7.72 -4.86 17.78
C GLY A 37 -8.27 -4.17 19.05
N GLY A 38 -8.36 -2.82 19.04
CA GLY A 38 -8.82 -2.07 20.21
C GLY A 38 -7.84 -2.20 21.41
N ASP A 39 -8.41 -2.22 22.60
CA ASP A 39 -7.65 -2.24 23.87
C ASP A 39 -7.37 -3.65 24.40
N VAL A 40 -7.48 -4.69 23.56
CA VAL A 40 -7.16 -6.05 24.01
C VAL A 40 -5.66 -6.18 24.28
N ALA A 41 -5.33 -7.02 25.28
CA ALA A 41 -3.95 -7.27 25.64
C ALA A 41 -3.13 -7.76 24.41
N PRO A 42 -1.95 -7.20 24.17
CA PRO A 42 -1.14 -7.59 23.03
C PRO A 42 -0.60 -9.01 23.14
N VAL A 43 -0.50 -9.68 22.01
CA VAL A 43 0.14 -10.99 21.85
C VAL A 43 1.41 -10.86 21.02
N TYR A 44 2.42 -11.66 21.37
CA TYR A 44 3.74 -11.62 20.79
C TYR A 44 4.05 -12.98 20.14
N PRO A 45 3.88 -13.15 18.82
CA PRO A 45 4.20 -14.40 18.17
C PRO A 45 5.72 -14.68 18.22
N ASN A 46 6.09 -15.93 18.51
CA ASN A 46 7.46 -16.38 18.49
C ASN A 46 7.85 -17.12 17.22
N THR A 47 6.86 -17.64 16.49
CA THR A 47 7.04 -18.40 15.24
C THR A 47 6.14 -17.88 14.13
N THR A 48 6.49 -18.18 12.87
CA THR A 48 5.64 -17.90 11.71
C THR A 48 4.27 -18.59 11.84
N LYS A 49 4.21 -19.77 12.45
CA LYS A 49 2.96 -20.51 12.69
C LYS A 49 2.05 -19.79 13.68
N GLU A 50 2.60 -19.26 14.78
CA GLU A 50 1.85 -18.47 15.76
C GLU A 50 1.36 -17.15 15.14
N LEU A 51 2.20 -16.46 14.38
CA LEU A 51 1.81 -15.25 13.66
C LEU A 51 0.59 -15.53 12.77
N VAL A 52 0.64 -16.55 11.93
CA VAL A 52 -0.47 -16.94 11.06
C VAL A 52 -1.72 -17.30 11.86
N ALA A 53 -1.58 -18.02 12.99
CA ALA A 53 -2.69 -18.40 13.84
C ALA A 53 -3.37 -17.16 14.45
N TYR A 54 -2.61 -16.21 14.98
CA TYR A 54 -3.15 -14.98 15.57
C TYR A 54 -3.86 -14.09 14.55
N LEU A 55 -3.34 -13.97 13.33
CA LEU A 55 -3.96 -13.16 12.28
C LEU A 55 -5.24 -13.80 11.71
N ARG A 56 -5.32 -15.13 11.72
CA ARG A 56 -6.51 -15.89 11.28
C ARG A 56 -7.58 -16.06 12.34
N ASP A 57 -7.28 -15.78 13.59
CA ASP A 57 -8.25 -15.88 14.69
C ASP A 57 -9.42 -14.90 14.47
N PRO A 58 -10.68 -15.30 14.60
CA PRO A 58 -11.82 -14.40 14.47
C PRO A 58 -11.93 -13.36 15.60
N ALA A 59 -11.36 -13.62 16.78
CA ALA A 59 -11.41 -12.70 17.90
C ALA A 59 -10.53 -11.45 17.66
N PRO A 60 -10.88 -10.27 18.20
CA PRO A 60 -10.01 -9.10 18.17
C PRO A 60 -8.63 -9.42 18.73
N LYS A 61 -7.57 -8.91 18.09
CA LYS A 61 -6.18 -9.08 18.55
C LYS A 61 -5.30 -7.89 18.21
N VAL A 62 -4.39 -7.60 19.12
CA VAL A 62 -3.24 -6.74 18.92
C VAL A 62 -2.00 -7.64 18.83
N VAL A 63 -1.41 -7.77 17.65
CA VAL A 63 -0.28 -8.66 17.37
C VAL A 63 0.99 -7.82 17.21
N VAL A 64 1.93 -7.98 18.13
CA VAL A 64 3.16 -7.18 18.18
C VAL A 64 4.34 -7.97 17.63
N LEU A 65 4.95 -7.46 16.56
CA LEU A 65 6.08 -8.08 15.87
C LEU A 65 7.38 -7.50 16.42
N THR A 66 8.16 -8.31 17.10
CA THR A 66 9.45 -7.94 17.73
C THR A 66 10.66 -8.48 16.98
N LYS A 67 10.44 -9.13 15.84
CA LYS A 67 11.50 -9.76 15.02
C LYS A 67 11.03 -9.99 13.59
N THR A 68 11.93 -10.44 12.74
CA THR A 68 11.64 -10.92 11.38
C THR A 68 10.93 -12.27 11.42
N PHE A 69 9.83 -12.37 10.68
CA PHE A 69 9.10 -13.60 10.37
C PHE A 69 9.41 -14.00 8.93
N ASP A 70 10.41 -14.86 8.75
CA ASP A 70 10.86 -15.34 7.44
C ASP A 70 10.06 -16.58 7.03
N PHE A 71 9.29 -16.45 5.95
CA PHE A 71 8.49 -17.54 5.37
C PHE A 71 9.18 -18.21 4.18
N ARG A 72 10.31 -17.68 3.72
CA ARG A 72 10.99 -18.19 2.53
C ARG A 72 11.40 -19.63 2.75
N GLY A 73 11.18 -20.46 1.72
CA GLY A 73 11.48 -21.88 1.72
C GLY A 73 10.55 -22.76 2.56
N LEU A 74 9.67 -22.20 3.40
CA LEU A 74 8.81 -23.00 4.29
C LEU A 74 7.75 -23.81 3.56
N ALA A 75 7.39 -23.41 2.34
CA ALA A 75 6.42 -24.13 1.47
C ALA A 75 7.11 -24.82 0.28
N GLY A 76 8.44 -24.88 0.28
CA GLY A 76 9.24 -25.35 -0.84
C GLY A 76 9.19 -24.43 -2.05
N ASN A 77 9.93 -24.81 -3.10
CA ASN A 77 10.01 -24.10 -4.37
C ASN A 77 9.34 -24.91 -5.48
N THR A 78 8.81 -24.23 -6.48
CA THR A 78 8.32 -24.83 -7.72
C THR A 78 9.13 -24.30 -8.89
N THR A 79 9.56 -25.21 -9.78
CA THR A 79 10.06 -24.86 -11.11
C THR A 79 9.04 -25.30 -12.13
N ALA A 80 8.54 -24.38 -12.93
CA ALA A 80 7.49 -24.64 -13.92
C ALA A 80 7.74 -23.84 -15.20
N GLU A 81 6.99 -24.15 -16.24
CA GLU A 81 6.93 -23.31 -17.41
C GLU A 81 6.40 -21.92 -17.04
N GLY A 82 7.08 -20.89 -17.51
CA GLY A 82 6.74 -19.49 -17.40
C GLY A 82 6.87 -18.78 -18.73
N CYS A 83 6.76 -17.48 -18.72
CA CYS A 83 6.88 -16.64 -19.92
C CYS A 83 7.98 -15.59 -19.74
N ARG A 84 8.79 -15.39 -20.77
CA ARG A 84 9.69 -14.25 -20.94
C ARG A 84 9.05 -13.28 -21.90
N PRO A 85 8.39 -12.21 -21.41
CA PRO A 85 7.71 -11.24 -22.26
C PRO A 85 8.69 -10.41 -23.09
N ASN A 86 8.17 -9.72 -24.10
CA ASN A 86 9.00 -8.95 -25.03
C ASN A 86 9.81 -7.86 -24.33
N TYR A 87 9.23 -7.15 -23.36
CA TYR A 87 9.95 -6.12 -22.59
C TYR A 87 11.16 -6.70 -21.84
N MET A 88 11.06 -7.95 -21.34
CA MET A 88 12.19 -8.62 -20.70
C MET A 88 13.32 -8.91 -21.69
N ARG A 89 12.99 -9.31 -22.93
CA ARG A 89 13.99 -9.50 -24.00
C ARG A 89 14.69 -8.18 -24.33
N LYS A 90 13.95 -7.07 -24.38
CA LYS A 90 14.51 -5.73 -24.55
C LYS A 90 15.46 -5.38 -23.39
N CYS A 91 15.08 -5.71 -22.16
CA CYS A 91 15.89 -5.51 -20.96
C CYS A 91 17.25 -6.24 -21.04
N ILE A 92 17.21 -7.51 -21.43
CA ILE A 92 18.45 -8.29 -21.63
C ILE A 92 19.33 -7.65 -22.70
N ALA A 93 18.74 -7.16 -23.80
CA ALA A 93 19.47 -6.52 -24.89
C ALA A 93 20.14 -5.20 -24.49
N LEU A 94 19.56 -4.46 -23.55
CA LEU A 94 20.16 -3.23 -23.01
C LEU A 94 21.47 -3.49 -22.26
N ASN A 95 21.61 -4.64 -21.61
CA ASN A 95 22.82 -5.06 -20.89
C ASN A 95 23.38 -3.97 -19.94
N ASN A 96 22.51 -3.27 -19.24
CA ASN A 96 22.83 -2.12 -18.39
C ASN A 96 22.97 -2.48 -16.89
N GLY A 97 23.06 -3.78 -16.57
CA GLY A 97 23.20 -4.29 -15.21
C GLY A 97 21.86 -4.64 -14.52
N PHE A 98 20.75 -4.16 -15.03
CA PHE A 98 19.43 -4.50 -14.52
C PHE A 98 18.84 -5.73 -15.24
N LYS A 99 17.98 -6.43 -14.55
CA LYS A 99 17.24 -7.59 -15.08
C LYS A 99 15.76 -7.23 -15.18
N GLY A 100 15.07 -7.77 -16.16
CA GLY A 100 13.61 -7.72 -16.19
C GLY A 100 13.00 -8.87 -15.37
N GLN A 101 11.69 -8.91 -15.32
CA GLN A 101 10.95 -9.98 -14.66
C GLN A 101 10.43 -10.99 -15.70
N ASP A 102 10.72 -12.28 -15.51
CA ASP A 102 9.95 -13.34 -16.14
C ASP A 102 8.58 -13.47 -15.43
N VAL A 103 7.65 -14.21 -16.00
CA VAL A 103 6.26 -14.22 -15.58
C VAL A 103 5.80 -15.63 -15.22
N ILE A 104 5.21 -15.81 -14.05
CA ILE A 104 4.48 -17.04 -13.69
C ILE A 104 3.19 -17.07 -14.50
N LEU A 105 2.93 -18.17 -15.22
CA LEU A 105 1.70 -18.31 -15.99
C LEU A 105 0.49 -18.41 -15.08
N GLN A 106 -0.59 -17.77 -15.50
CA GLN A 106 -1.91 -17.88 -14.87
C GLN A 106 -2.73 -18.97 -15.60
N ASP A 107 -3.90 -19.30 -15.06
CA ASP A 107 -4.84 -20.22 -15.68
C ASP A 107 -5.14 -19.79 -17.13
N GLY A 108 -5.00 -20.72 -18.08
CA GLY A 108 -5.10 -20.44 -19.51
C GLY A 108 -3.76 -20.18 -20.22
N GLY A 109 -2.63 -20.24 -19.50
CA GLY A 109 -1.29 -20.17 -20.07
C GLY A 109 -0.89 -18.78 -20.57
N MET A 110 0.01 -18.74 -21.56
CA MET A 110 0.58 -17.46 -22.07
C MET A 110 -0.47 -16.51 -22.60
N ASN A 111 -1.46 -16.99 -23.32
CA ASN A 111 -2.49 -16.18 -23.96
C ASN A 111 -3.39 -15.44 -22.95
N ASN A 112 -3.50 -15.95 -21.72
CA ASN A 112 -4.36 -15.39 -20.67
C ASN A 112 -3.58 -14.70 -19.54
N THR A 113 -2.26 -14.70 -19.61
CA THR A 113 -1.41 -14.22 -18.49
C THR A 113 -1.12 -12.70 -18.52
N GLY A 114 -1.62 -11.96 -19.49
CA GLY A 114 -1.41 -10.51 -19.64
C GLY A 114 0.06 -10.16 -19.92
N GLY A 115 0.33 -9.60 -21.09
CA GLY A 115 1.67 -9.20 -21.50
C GLY A 115 2.60 -10.33 -21.95
N CYS A 116 2.09 -11.56 -22.05
CA CYS A 116 2.84 -12.74 -22.49
C CYS A 116 2.45 -13.31 -23.85
N THR A 117 1.49 -12.75 -24.55
CA THR A 117 0.96 -13.26 -25.82
C THR A 117 2.07 -13.40 -26.88
N ASP A 118 3.02 -12.50 -26.90
CA ASP A 118 4.23 -12.51 -27.76
C ASP A 118 5.48 -12.99 -27.02
N GLY A 119 5.32 -13.53 -25.82
CA GLY A 119 6.40 -14.02 -24.98
C GLY A 119 7.01 -15.32 -25.46
N THR A 120 8.12 -15.68 -24.84
CA THR A 120 8.84 -16.94 -25.08
C THR A 120 8.72 -17.82 -23.84
N SER A 121 8.46 -19.13 -24.04
CA SER A 121 8.47 -20.10 -22.94
C SER A 121 9.85 -20.19 -22.30
N VAL A 122 9.89 -20.10 -20.97
CA VAL A 122 11.10 -20.26 -20.14
C VAL A 122 10.75 -20.99 -18.84
N ASN A 123 11.72 -21.66 -18.25
CA ASN A 123 11.52 -22.19 -16.90
C ASN A 123 11.70 -21.08 -15.86
N VAL A 124 10.73 -20.94 -14.95
CA VAL A 124 10.78 -20.03 -13.81
C VAL A 124 10.76 -20.82 -12.50
N THR A 125 11.51 -20.36 -11.52
CA THR A 125 11.54 -20.97 -10.18
C THR A 125 11.09 -19.94 -9.16
N TYR A 126 10.14 -20.30 -8.32
CA TYR A 126 9.54 -19.43 -7.32
C TYR A 126 9.31 -20.13 -5.98
N ASP A 127 9.35 -19.34 -4.91
CA ASP A 127 8.98 -19.78 -3.57
C ASP A 127 7.45 -19.84 -3.44
N ASN A 128 6.94 -21.02 -3.08
CA ASN A 128 5.50 -21.26 -2.92
C ASN A 128 4.88 -20.48 -1.75
N ALA A 129 5.66 -20.09 -0.74
CA ALA A 129 5.17 -19.32 0.39
C ALA A 129 4.60 -17.96 -0.07
N SER A 130 5.22 -17.34 -1.06
CA SER A 130 4.85 -16.04 -1.61
C SER A 130 3.48 -16.03 -2.30
N LEU A 131 3.06 -17.14 -2.88
CA LEU A 131 1.79 -17.26 -3.60
C LEU A 131 0.58 -17.37 -2.66
N ASN A 132 0.81 -17.72 -1.40
CA ASN A 132 -0.23 -17.94 -0.40
C ASN A 132 -0.16 -16.92 0.73
N ARG A 133 -0.76 -15.75 0.52
CA ARG A 133 -0.78 -14.65 1.50
C ARG A 133 -1.39 -15.07 2.84
N ILE A 134 -0.97 -14.42 3.93
CA ILE A 134 -1.56 -14.62 5.26
C ILE A 134 -2.93 -13.96 5.28
N ASN A 135 -3.97 -14.74 5.54
CA ASN A 135 -5.32 -14.22 5.68
C ASN A 135 -5.47 -13.51 7.03
N VAL A 136 -5.74 -12.22 7.03
CA VAL A 136 -5.92 -11.37 8.21
C VAL A 136 -7.41 -11.12 8.40
N ARG A 137 -7.97 -11.62 9.48
CA ARG A 137 -9.37 -11.39 9.82
C ARG A 137 -9.59 -10.01 10.45
N GLY A 138 -10.85 -9.57 10.51
CA GLY A 138 -11.23 -8.27 11.07
C GLY A 138 -10.84 -8.05 12.54
N ASN A 139 -10.90 -6.78 12.96
CA ASN A 139 -10.54 -6.34 14.31
C ASN A 139 -9.12 -6.75 14.69
N LYS A 140 -8.16 -6.38 13.86
CA LYS A 140 -6.73 -6.69 14.08
C LYS A 140 -5.88 -5.44 14.07
N THR A 141 -4.96 -5.36 15.00
CA THR A 141 -3.79 -4.49 14.92
C THR A 141 -2.54 -5.35 14.75
N ILE A 142 -1.76 -5.10 13.70
CA ILE A 142 -0.44 -5.68 13.48
C ILE A 142 0.55 -4.54 13.68
N ARG A 143 1.40 -4.63 14.70
CA ARG A 143 2.32 -3.57 15.09
C ARG A 143 3.75 -4.06 15.16
N GLY A 144 4.65 -3.46 14.38
CA GLY A 144 6.09 -3.69 14.51
C GLY A 144 6.72 -2.85 15.62
N VAL A 145 7.80 -3.32 16.20
CA VAL A 145 8.61 -2.59 17.19
C VAL A 145 9.92 -2.15 16.55
N GLY A 146 10.18 -0.85 16.51
CA GLY A 146 11.35 -0.30 15.83
C GLY A 146 11.44 -0.82 14.40
N ASN A 147 12.61 -1.20 13.95
CA ASN A 147 12.86 -1.79 12.63
C ASN A 147 12.75 -3.33 12.60
N SER A 148 12.31 -3.96 13.70
CA SER A 148 12.35 -5.42 13.82
C SER A 148 11.09 -6.13 13.29
N GLY A 149 9.97 -5.41 13.17
CA GLY A 149 8.70 -5.97 12.70
C GLY A 149 8.69 -6.25 11.19
N VAL A 150 9.32 -7.36 10.76
CA VAL A 150 9.48 -7.70 9.34
C VAL A 150 8.72 -8.98 8.98
N ILE A 151 7.96 -8.96 7.89
CA ILE A 151 7.36 -10.14 7.25
C ILE A 151 8.08 -10.34 5.91
N MET A 152 8.81 -11.46 5.79
CA MET A 152 9.64 -11.76 4.64
C MET A 152 9.12 -12.98 3.87
N GLY A 153 9.04 -12.87 2.54
CA GLY A 153 8.65 -13.97 1.65
C GLY A 153 7.15 -14.27 1.59
N LYS A 154 6.30 -13.48 2.27
CA LYS A 154 4.86 -13.71 2.27
C LYS A 154 4.08 -12.42 2.49
N GLY A 155 3.04 -12.18 1.69
CA GLY A 155 2.16 -11.02 1.83
C GLY A 155 0.98 -11.24 2.77
N LEU A 156 0.18 -10.19 2.94
CA LEU A 156 -1.06 -10.17 3.70
C LEU A 156 -2.27 -10.10 2.77
N ASN A 157 -3.30 -10.87 3.05
CA ASN A 157 -4.64 -10.71 2.49
C ASN A 157 -5.55 -10.20 3.59
N LEU A 158 -5.92 -8.91 3.56
CA LEU A 158 -6.84 -8.34 4.52
C LEU A 158 -8.25 -8.79 4.15
N ASN A 159 -8.85 -9.59 5.02
CA ASN A 159 -10.15 -10.23 4.83
C ASN A 159 -11.03 -10.01 6.06
N GLY A 160 -11.27 -8.75 6.36
CA GLY A 160 -12.07 -8.30 7.49
C GLY A 160 -12.11 -6.78 7.58
N HIS A 161 -13.12 -6.26 8.25
CA HIS A 161 -13.20 -4.85 8.61
C HIS A 161 -12.28 -4.53 9.78
N ASN A 162 -11.97 -3.24 9.94
CA ASN A 162 -11.31 -2.69 11.11
C ASN A 162 -9.93 -3.30 11.37
N ILE A 163 -9.00 -3.04 10.44
CA ILE A 163 -7.63 -3.56 10.50
C ILE A 163 -6.62 -2.41 10.49
N ILE A 164 -5.67 -2.46 11.41
CA ILE A 164 -4.48 -1.59 11.45
C ILE A 164 -3.24 -2.43 11.14
N VAL A 165 -2.42 -1.96 10.19
CA VAL A 165 -1.06 -2.44 9.99
C VAL A 165 -0.13 -1.24 10.19
N GLN A 166 0.65 -1.25 11.25
CA GLN A 166 1.49 -0.11 11.63
C GLN A 166 2.92 -0.55 11.93
N ASN A 167 3.89 0.19 11.38
CA ASN A 167 5.32 -0.02 11.59
C ASN A 167 5.80 -1.44 11.19
N VAL A 168 5.35 -1.93 10.04
CA VAL A 168 5.68 -3.27 9.53
C VAL A 168 6.36 -3.19 8.18
N HIS A 169 7.49 -3.89 8.03
CA HIS A 169 8.16 -4.06 6.74
C HIS A 169 7.76 -5.37 6.08
N ILE A 170 7.26 -5.31 4.83
CA ILE A 170 6.93 -6.49 4.02
C ILE A 170 7.89 -6.53 2.83
N THR A 171 8.61 -7.65 2.64
CA THR A 171 9.68 -7.73 1.65
C THR A 171 9.96 -9.14 1.16
N GLU A 172 10.80 -9.26 0.11
CA GLU A 172 11.33 -10.51 -0.46
C GLU A 172 10.25 -11.49 -0.95
N ILE A 173 9.28 -11.00 -1.71
CA ILE A 173 8.19 -11.80 -2.27
C ILE A 173 8.45 -12.07 -3.75
N ASN A 174 9.25 -13.08 -4.11
CA ASN A 174 9.66 -13.43 -5.48
C ASN A 174 9.93 -12.21 -6.38
N PRO A 175 10.84 -11.30 -6.02
CA PRO A 175 10.99 -10.01 -6.71
C PRO A 175 11.37 -10.15 -8.20
N HIS A 176 11.88 -11.30 -8.61
CA HIS A 176 12.30 -11.62 -9.98
C HIS A 176 11.16 -12.06 -10.89
N LEU A 177 9.91 -12.17 -10.41
CA LEU A 177 8.79 -12.72 -11.16
C LEU A 177 7.53 -11.87 -11.04
N VAL A 178 6.94 -11.50 -12.15
CA VAL A 178 5.55 -11.03 -12.21
C VAL A 178 4.64 -12.19 -11.80
N TRP A 179 3.58 -11.93 -11.07
CA TRP A 179 2.72 -12.91 -10.40
C TRP A 179 3.44 -13.70 -9.29
N GLY A 180 4.65 -13.28 -8.92
CA GLY A 180 5.42 -13.87 -7.81
C GLY A 180 4.81 -13.63 -6.43
N GLY A 181 3.86 -12.71 -6.32
CA GLY A 181 3.10 -12.38 -5.12
C GLY A 181 2.98 -10.88 -4.91
N ASP A 182 1.93 -10.47 -4.19
CA ASP A 182 1.67 -9.10 -3.78
C ASP A 182 1.94 -8.94 -2.27
N ALA A 183 2.30 -7.73 -1.82
CA ALA A 183 2.56 -7.50 -0.40
C ALA A 183 1.26 -7.40 0.41
N ILE A 184 0.29 -6.57 -0.02
CA ILE A 184 -1.01 -6.44 0.66
C ILE A 184 -2.12 -6.51 -0.37
N THR A 185 -3.11 -7.37 -0.14
CA THR A 185 -4.29 -7.48 -1.01
C THR A 185 -5.59 -7.36 -0.22
N MET A 186 -6.59 -6.79 -0.86
CA MET A 186 -7.94 -6.59 -0.36
C MET A 186 -8.94 -6.84 -1.47
N GLN A 187 -9.83 -7.80 -1.29
CA GLN A 187 -10.83 -8.17 -2.30
C GLN A 187 -12.27 -8.02 -1.82
N GLY A 188 -12.48 -7.51 -0.61
CA GLY A 188 -13.78 -7.52 0.06
C GLY A 188 -14.04 -8.81 0.82
N LEU A 189 -15.22 -8.88 1.44
CA LEU A 189 -15.76 -10.07 2.13
C LEU A 189 -16.75 -10.81 1.24
N SER A 190 -17.23 -11.95 1.73
CA SER A 190 -18.28 -12.75 1.07
C SER A 190 -17.95 -13.02 -0.40
N ASP A 191 -16.76 -13.58 -0.63
CA ASP A 191 -16.23 -13.89 -1.96
C ASP A 191 -16.08 -12.68 -2.91
N GLY A 192 -15.90 -11.50 -2.32
CA GLY A 192 -15.69 -10.26 -3.05
C GLY A 192 -16.99 -9.54 -3.43
N THR A 193 -18.04 -9.66 -2.63
CA THR A 193 -19.31 -8.96 -2.85
C THR A 193 -19.54 -7.79 -1.88
N VAL A 194 -18.88 -7.78 -0.71
CA VAL A 194 -19.00 -6.73 0.31
C VAL A 194 -17.66 -6.01 0.44
N PRO A 195 -17.58 -4.68 0.26
CA PRO A 195 -16.34 -3.94 0.41
C PRO A 195 -15.84 -3.98 1.87
N LEU A 196 -14.53 -3.93 2.06
CA LEU A 196 -13.96 -3.75 3.40
C LEU A 196 -14.17 -2.31 3.88
N GLU A 197 -14.13 -2.13 5.19
CA GLU A 197 -14.23 -0.82 5.84
C GLU A 197 -13.22 -0.69 6.98
N HIS A 198 -12.82 0.55 7.26
CA HIS A 198 -11.93 0.88 8.37
C HIS A 198 -10.58 0.15 8.27
N ILE A 199 -9.82 0.45 7.24
CA ILE A 199 -8.46 -0.06 7.05
C ILE A 199 -7.46 1.10 7.23
N TRP A 200 -6.44 0.86 8.03
CA TRP A 200 -5.35 1.82 8.22
C TRP A 200 -3.99 1.14 8.06
N LEU A 201 -3.26 1.55 7.03
CA LEU A 201 -1.88 1.17 6.77
C LEU A 201 -1.01 2.39 7.09
N ASP A 202 -0.16 2.28 8.10
CA ASP A 202 0.58 3.43 8.63
C ASP A 202 2.02 3.07 8.94
N HIS A 203 2.95 3.95 8.57
CA HIS A 203 4.37 3.70 8.77
C HIS A 203 4.80 2.30 8.31
N ILE A 204 4.21 1.78 7.22
CA ILE A 204 4.67 0.52 6.63
C ILE A 204 5.83 0.79 5.67
N LYS A 205 6.71 -0.20 5.54
CA LYS A 205 7.68 -0.24 4.44
C LYS A 205 7.35 -1.42 3.54
N ILE A 206 7.36 -1.20 2.22
CA ILE A 206 7.24 -2.26 1.23
C ILE A 206 8.40 -2.14 0.26
N SER A 207 9.11 -3.26 0.02
CA SER A 207 10.23 -3.33 -0.91
C SER A 207 10.41 -4.74 -1.47
N ARG A 208 10.99 -4.87 -2.66
CA ARG A 208 11.40 -6.15 -3.27
C ARG A 208 10.24 -7.16 -3.37
N ILE A 209 9.18 -6.72 -4.03
CA ILE A 209 7.95 -7.50 -4.27
C ILE A 209 7.90 -7.90 -5.74
N GLY A 210 7.37 -9.09 -6.03
CA GLY A 210 7.25 -9.57 -7.41
C GLY A 210 6.18 -8.81 -8.21
N ARG A 211 5.08 -8.40 -7.56
CA ARG A 211 4.01 -7.68 -8.24
C ARG A 211 3.52 -6.48 -7.41
N GLN A 212 2.26 -6.43 -6.97
CA GLN A 212 1.68 -5.24 -6.37
C GLN A 212 2.19 -4.99 -4.93
N PHE A 213 2.53 -3.76 -4.63
CA PHE A 213 2.71 -3.33 -3.25
C PHE A 213 1.37 -3.39 -2.52
N ILE A 214 0.33 -2.76 -3.09
CA ILE A 214 -1.03 -2.81 -2.55
C ILE A 214 -2.01 -3.03 -3.70
N ALA A 215 -2.85 -4.05 -3.58
CA ALA A 215 -3.90 -4.36 -4.54
C ALA A 215 -5.29 -4.35 -3.89
N VAL A 216 -6.18 -3.53 -4.42
CA VAL A 216 -7.61 -3.47 -4.08
C VAL A 216 -8.41 -3.89 -5.29
N ALA A 217 -9.20 -4.95 -5.17
CA ALA A 217 -9.95 -5.53 -6.28
C ALA A 217 -11.32 -6.06 -5.84
N LYS A 218 -12.12 -6.59 -6.74
CA LYS A 218 -13.45 -7.16 -6.52
C LYS A 218 -14.38 -6.15 -5.82
N ALA A 219 -14.91 -6.47 -4.62
CA ALA A 219 -15.79 -5.56 -3.90
C ALA A 219 -15.08 -4.27 -3.45
N GLY A 220 -13.78 -4.31 -3.21
CA GLY A 220 -13.00 -3.14 -2.84
C GLY A 220 -12.89 -2.86 -1.35
N VAL A 221 -12.56 -1.61 -1.02
CA VAL A 221 -12.42 -1.08 0.34
C VAL A 221 -13.09 0.29 0.39
N ALA A 222 -14.24 0.38 1.04
CA ALA A 222 -15.02 1.62 1.11
C ALA A 222 -14.35 2.72 1.95
N SER A 223 -13.48 2.35 2.88
CA SER A 223 -12.78 3.32 3.73
C SER A 223 -11.37 2.85 4.13
N MET A 224 -10.35 3.50 3.58
CA MET A 224 -8.94 3.20 3.86
C MET A 224 -8.10 4.46 3.95
N THR A 225 -7.10 4.42 4.83
CA THR A 225 -5.99 5.39 4.83
C THR A 225 -4.66 4.66 4.74
N ILE A 226 -3.79 5.17 3.87
CA ILE A 226 -2.39 4.79 3.73
C ILE A 226 -1.58 6.03 4.11
N SER A 227 -0.82 5.98 5.21
CA SER A 227 -0.14 7.15 5.73
C SER A 227 1.30 6.88 6.16
N ASN A 228 2.14 7.92 6.11
CA ASN A 228 3.50 7.93 6.66
C ASN A 228 4.35 6.72 6.25
N SER A 229 4.15 6.19 5.06
CA SER A 229 4.71 4.91 4.62
C SER A 229 5.85 5.11 3.62
N ASP A 230 6.78 4.16 3.59
CA ASP A 230 7.93 4.11 2.70
C ASP A 230 7.71 3.03 1.63
N PHE A 231 7.48 3.46 0.40
CA PHE A 231 7.31 2.59 -0.76
C PHE A 231 8.58 2.62 -1.61
N ASP A 232 9.47 1.69 -1.30
CA ASP A 232 10.82 1.59 -1.84
C ASP A 232 10.86 0.67 -3.06
N GLY A 233 10.99 1.28 -4.23
CA GLY A 233 11.00 0.60 -5.52
C GLY A 233 12.36 0.09 -5.99
N HIS A 234 13.42 0.26 -5.21
CA HIS A 234 14.73 -0.26 -5.58
C HIS A 234 14.69 -1.77 -5.83
N THR A 235 15.07 -2.20 -7.03
CA THR A 235 15.07 -3.61 -7.40
C THR A 235 16.10 -3.90 -8.49
N GLU A 236 16.69 -5.10 -8.45
CA GLU A 236 17.48 -5.62 -9.59
C GLU A 236 16.57 -6.04 -10.75
N PHE A 237 15.28 -6.28 -10.47
CA PHE A 237 14.30 -6.84 -11.40
C PHE A 237 13.21 -5.82 -11.69
N SER A 238 13.20 -5.28 -12.90
CA SER A 238 12.34 -4.17 -13.28
C SER A 238 11.69 -4.42 -14.65
N LYS A 239 10.40 -4.11 -14.80
CA LYS A 239 9.73 -4.09 -16.11
C LYS A 239 10.40 -3.06 -17.04
N THR A 240 10.87 -1.95 -16.48
CA THR A 240 11.48 -0.82 -17.20
C THR A 240 12.99 -0.93 -17.37
N CYS A 241 13.63 -1.96 -16.83
CA CYS A 241 15.07 -2.24 -16.96
C CYS A 241 15.99 -1.14 -16.42
N ASP A 242 15.57 -0.44 -15.40
CA ASP A 242 16.24 0.73 -14.86
C ASP A 242 16.40 0.73 -13.34
N GLY A 243 16.07 -0.39 -12.69
CA GLY A 243 16.17 -0.51 -11.23
C GLY A 243 14.94 -0.04 -10.47
N HIS A 244 13.88 0.37 -11.18
CA HIS A 244 12.64 0.87 -10.60
C HIS A 244 11.55 -0.19 -10.67
N HIS A 245 10.86 -0.44 -9.54
CA HIS A 245 9.75 -1.37 -9.50
C HIS A 245 8.49 -0.79 -10.18
N TYR A 246 7.88 -1.56 -11.08
CA TYR A 246 6.73 -1.08 -11.85
C TYR A 246 5.37 -1.32 -11.17
N TRP A 247 5.21 -2.44 -10.48
CA TRP A 247 3.91 -2.91 -9.99
C TRP A 247 3.62 -2.35 -8.60
N SER A 248 3.15 -1.11 -8.48
CA SER A 248 3.01 -0.48 -7.16
C SER A 248 1.59 -0.61 -6.61
N PHE A 249 0.70 0.31 -6.95
CA PHE A 249 -0.65 0.33 -6.39
C PHE A 249 -1.69 0.08 -7.49
N ILE A 250 -2.64 -0.81 -7.22
CA ILE A 250 -3.81 -0.99 -8.08
C ILE A 250 -5.09 -0.87 -7.25
N PHE A 251 -5.93 0.11 -7.58
CA PHE A 251 -7.19 0.40 -6.94
C PHE A 251 -8.29 0.27 -7.99
N ASP A 252 -8.85 -0.92 -8.11
CA ASP A 252 -9.89 -1.26 -9.09
C ASP A 252 -11.07 -2.04 -8.47
N GLY A 253 -11.23 -1.96 -7.15
CA GLY A 253 -12.36 -2.55 -6.45
C GLY A 253 -13.68 -1.80 -6.68
N LYS A 254 -14.80 -2.54 -6.72
CA LYS A 254 -16.13 -2.04 -7.10
C LYS A 254 -16.57 -0.81 -6.31
N THR A 255 -16.30 -0.78 -5.00
CA THR A 255 -16.58 0.37 -4.13
C THR A 255 -15.31 0.66 -3.33
N THR A 256 -14.61 1.72 -3.70
CA THR A 256 -13.30 2.00 -3.11
C THR A 256 -13.17 3.47 -2.75
N GLY A 257 -12.81 3.74 -1.48
CA GLY A 257 -12.52 5.06 -0.94
C GLY A 257 -11.19 5.05 -0.19
N ILE A 258 -10.18 5.78 -0.69
CA ILE A 258 -8.81 5.74 -0.18
C ILE A 258 -8.26 7.15 0.03
N THR A 259 -7.62 7.38 1.17
CA THR A 259 -6.71 8.52 1.38
C THR A 259 -5.27 8.03 1.43
N MET A 260 -4.41 8.58 0.57
CA MET A 260 -2.95 8.42 0.63
C MET A 260 -2.35 9.73 1.12
N VAL A 261 -1.69 9.72 2.28
CA VAL A 261 -1.19 10.95 2.90
C VAL A 261 0.17 10.79 3.55
N ASN A 262 1.05 11.77 3.35
CA ASN A 262 2.41 11.79 3.91
C ASN A 262 3.23 10.53 3.60
N ASN A 263 3.11 9.94 2.42
CA ASN A 263 3.90 8.78 2.04
C ASN A 263 5.14 9.20 1.25
N TYR A 264 6.22 8.45 1.40
CA TYR A 264 7.41 8.53 0.57
C TYR A 264 7.35 7.45 -0.49
N ILE A 265 7.29 7.88 -1.76
CA ILE A 265 7.05 7.02 -2.93
C ILE A 265 8.22 7.22 -3.88
N HIS A 266 9.13 6.24 -3.94
CA HIS A 266 10.40 6.48 -4.62
C HIS A 266 10.95 5.25 -5.35
N TYR A 267 11.75 5.52 -6.39
CA TYR A 267 12.34 4.51 -7.28
C TYR A 267 11.31 3.55 -7.87
N LEU A 268 10.17 4.10 -8.26
CA LEU A 268 9.07 3.36 -8.87
C LEU A 268 8.89 3.79 -10.34
N SER A 269 8.28 2.94 -11.17
CA SER A 269 8.14 3.21 -12.60
C SER A 269 6.73 3.04 -13.15
N GLY A 270 5.74 2.73 -12.32
CA GLY A 270 4.35 2.61 -12.77
C GLY A 270 3.36 2.39 -11.65
N ARG A 271 2.09 2.74 -11.90
CA ARG A 271 0.96 2.55 -10.97
C ARG A 271 1.13 3.27 -9.64
N LEU A 272 1.30 4.60 -9.67
CA LEU A 272 1.60 5.43 -8.49
C LEU A 272 0.48 6.44 -8.10
N PRO A 273 -0.79 6.04 -7.95
CA PRO A 273 -1.39 4.72 -8.17
C PRO A 273 -2.03 4.54 -9.55
N LYS A 274 -2.41 3.28 -9.90
CA LYS A 274 -3.45 2.99 -10.88
C LYS A 274 -4.80 3.06 -10.19
N VAL A 275 -5.72 3.89 -10.71
CA VAL A 275 -7.05 4.15 -10.13
C VAL A 275 -8.13 3.92 -11.18
N GLY A 276 -9.08 3.05 -10.91
CA GLY A 276 -10.17 2.78 -11.84
C GLY A 276 -9.75 1.92 -13.04
N GLY A 277 -10.49 2.01 -14.13
CA GLY A 277 -10.24 1.32 -15.40
C GLY A 277 -11.34 0.36 -15.84
N SER A 278 -12.50 0.34 -15.18
CA SER A 278 -13.67 -0.47 -15.54
C SER A 278 -14.97 0.32 -15.36
N SER A 279 -16.01 -0.06 -16.09
CA SER A 279 -17.29 0.65 -16.07
C SER A 279 -18.20 0.31 -14.88
N ASP A 280 -17.93 -0.77 -14.17
CA ASP A 280 -18.75 -1.30 -13.07
C ASP A 280 -18.18 -1.04 -11.67
N ILE A 281 -17.22 -0.13 -11.57
CA ILE A 281 -16.54 0.25 -10.32
C ILE A 281 -16.71 1.75 -10.04
N SER A 282 -16.43 2.16 -8.80
CA SER A 282 -16.28 3.56 -8.40
C SER A 282 -15.10 3.64 -7.42
N VAL A 283 -14.03 4.29 -7.84
CA VAL A 283 -12.79 4.40 -7.07
C VAL A 283 -12.48 5.86 -6.81
N VAL A 284 -12.70 6.29 -5.58
CA VAL A 284 -12.44 7.66 -5.10
C VAL A 284 -11.15 7.68 -4.29
N THR A 285 -10.18 8.45 -4.74
CA THR A 285 -8.86 8.49 -4.11
C THR A 285 -8.42 9.92 -3.82
N HIS A 286 -8.18 10.22 -2.55
CA HIS A 286 -7.59 11.47 -2.09
C HIS A 286 -6.09 11.28 -1.85
N ILE A 287 -5.24 12.00 -2.59
CA ILE A 287 -3.78 11.88 -2.56
C ILE A 287 -3.21 13.23 -2.09
N ALA A 288 -2.78 13.29 -0.82
CA ALA A 288 -2.40 14.57 -0.21
C ALA A 288 -1.04 14.51 0.48
N ASN A 289 -0.23 15.53 0.28
CA ASN A 289 1.05 15.71 0.99
C ASN A 289 2.03 14.53 0.87
N ASN A 290 1.98 13.78 -0.24
CA ASN A 290 2.95 12.72 -0.48
C ASN A 290 4.22 13.29 -1.14
N TYR A 291 5.34 12.61 -0.90
CA TYR A 291 6.63 12.92 -1.48
C TYR A 291 7.01 11.87 -2.52
N TYR A 292 6.97 12.27 -3.80
CA TYR A 292 7.36 11.46 -4.95
C TYR A 292 8.77 11.81 -5.36
N LYS A 293 9.69 10.84 -5.38
CA LYS A 293 11.09 11.10 -5.67
C LYS A 293 11.72 10.03 -6.55
N ASP A 294 12.47 10.48 -7.55
CA ASP A 294 13.25 9.59 -8.44
C ASP A 294 12.37 8.47 -9.03
N ASN A 295 11.17 8.82 -9.56
CA ASN A 295 10.27 7.88 -10.21
C ASN A 295 10.42 7.98 -11.72
N SER A 296 10.72 6.86 -12.36
CA SER A 296 10.90 6.78 -13.81
C SER A 296 9.58 6.43 -14.51
N TYR A 297 9.58 6.46 -15.83
CA TYR A 297 8.50 6.11 -16.73
C TYR A 297 7.22 6.91 -16.43
N HIS A 298 6.13 6.30 -15.90
CA HIS A 298 4.92 7.05 -15.55
C HIS A 298 4.42 6.75 -14.13
N SER A 299 3.68 7.70 -13.56
CA SER A 299 3.20 7.59 -12.17
C SER A 299 1.70 7.27 -12.10
N MET A 300 0.82 8.28 -12.08
CA MET A 300 -0.61 8.07 -11.89
C MET A 300 -1.28 7.62 -13.20
N GLU A 301 -1.90 6.46 -13.15
CA GLU A 301 -2.77 5.92 -14.20
C GLU A 301 -4.21 6.06 -13.73
N ILE A 302 -5.04 6.88 -14.40
CA ILE A 302 -6.42 7.14 -13.98
C ILE A 302 -7.37 6.76 -15.10
N GLY A 303 -8.00 5.63 -14.96
CA GLY A 303 -8.92 5.06 -15.94
C GLY A 303 -10.39 5.33 -15.61
N THR A 304 -11.27 4.79 -16.44
CA THR A 304 -12.72 4.92 -16.32
C THR A 304 -13.19 4.68 -14.89
N ASN A 305 -14.06 5.57 -14.36
CA ASN A 305 -14.60 5.54 -13.00
C ASN A 305 -13.53 5.60 -11.88
N GLY A 306 -12.34 6.08 -12.22
CA GLY A 306 -11.33 6.55 -11.27
C GLY A 306 -11.50 8.05 -11.04
N TYR A 307 -11.58 8.47 -9.78
CA TYR A 307 -11.76 9.86 -9.37
C TYR A 307 -10.69 10.23 -8.36
N VAL A 308 -9.84 11.18 -8.70
CA VAL A 308 -8.67 11.54 -7.89
C VAL A 308 -8.69 13.03 -7.56
N LEU A 309 -8.51 13.34 -6.28
CA LEU A 309 -8.06 14.65 -5.81
C LEU A 309 -6.60 14.50 -5.38
N ALA A 310 -5.69 15.19 -6.07
CA ALA A 310 -4.28 15.23 -5.74
C ALA A 310 -3.88 16.65 -5.34
N GLU A 311 -3.52 16.87 -4.08
CA GLU A 311 -3.22 18.19 -3.53
C GLU A 311 -2.03 18.19 -2.56
N GLY A 312 -1.24 19.28 -2.58
CA GLY A 312 -0.12 19.44 -1.65
C GLY A 312 0.99 18.39 -1.79
N ASN A 313 1.05 17.65 -2.91
CA ASN A 313 2.10 16.66 -3.14
C ASN A 313 3.35 17.32 -3.72
N TYR A 314 4.51 16.79 -3.36
CA TYR A 314 5.80 17.23 -3.87
C TYR A 314 6.41 16.16 -4.78
N PHE A 315 6.68 16.52 -6.03
CA PHE A 315 7.32 15.66 -7.01
C PHE A 315 8.72 16.19 -7.31
N VAL A 316 9.72 15.34 -7.20
CA VAL A 316 11.10 15.65 -7.62
C VAL A 316 11.65 14.52 -8.45
N ASN A 317 12.28 14.88 -9.57
CA ASN A 317 12.87 13.93 -10.52
C ASN A 317 11.91 12.78 -10.87
N THR A 318 10.63 13.14 -11.16
CA THR A 318 9.58 12.20 -11.55
C THR A 318 9.25 12.41 -13.02
N THR A 319 9.55 11.42 -13.86
CA THR A 319 9.54 11.58 -15.32
C THR A 319 8.17 11.96 -15.87
N GLN A 320 7.12 11.24 -15.47
CA GLN A 320 5.75 11.48 -15.90
C GLN A 320 4.79 11.33 -14.70
N PRO A 321 4.55 12.41 -13.94
CA PRO A 321 3.64 12.37 -12.79
C PRO A 321 2.22 11.89 -13.12
N LEU A 322 1.71 12.20 -14.30
CA LEU A 322 0.42 11.74 -14.81
C LEU A 322 0.61 11.06 -16.17
N TYR A 323 0.13 9.82 -16.28
CA TYR A 323 0.13 9.07 -17.54
C TYR A 323 -0.75 9.75 -18.59
N ASP A 324 -0.24 9.95 -19.79
CA ASP A 324 -0.86 10.68 -20.90
C ASP A 324 -1.40 9.79 -22.03
N GLY A 325 -1.22 8.45 -21.92
CA GLY A 325 -1.78 7.49 -22.88
C GLY A 325 -0.80 7.09 -24.00
N ASP A 326 0.47 7.38 -23.87
CA ASP A 326 1.48 7.10 -24.88
C ASP A 326 1.93 5.63 -24.99
N ASP A 327 1.62 4.80 -23.98
CA ASP A 327 1.94 3.36 -23.99
C ASP A 327 0.73 2.52 -24.50
N PRO A 328 0.83 1.91 -25.69
CA PRO A 328 -0.23 1.07 -26.23
C PRO A 328 -0.53 -0.18 -25.39
N ASP A 329 0.37 -0.59 -24.49
CA ASP A 329 0.18 -1.71 -23.58
C ASP A 329 -0.70 -1.36 -22.37
N ILE A 330 -1.08 -0.06 -22.22
CA ILE A 330 -1.89 0.46 -21.10
C ILE A 330 -3.09 1.25 -21.65
N PRO A 331 -3.98 0.64 -22.45
CA PRO A 331 -5.10 1.36 -23.04
C PRO A 331 -6.11 1.81 -21.98
N GLY A 332 -6.77 2.95 -22.20
CA GLY A 332 -7.92 3.39 -21.41
C GLY A 332 -7.60 3.93 -20.01
N MET A 333 -6.32 4.10 -19.65
CA MET A 333 -5.90 4.64 -18.35
C MET A 333 -5.79 6.18 -18.32
N VAL A 334 -6.50 6.84 -19.23
CA VAL A 334 -6.57 8.31 -19.36
C VAL A 334 -8.02 8.83 -19.26
N ASP A 335 -8.99 7.95 -19.12
CA ASP A 335 -10.43 8.28 -19.18
C ASP A 335 -11.03 8.70 -17.83
N GLY A 336 -10.25 8.60 -16.75
CA GLY A 336 -10.66 8.98 -15.40
C GLY A 336 -10.56 10.48 -15.13
N SER A 337 -10.96 10.89 -13.94
CA SER A 337 -11.03 12.29 -13.53
C SER A 337 -10.01 12.61 -12.46
N LEU A 338 -9.24 13.67 -12.65
CA LEU A 338 -8.24 14.18 -11.73
C LEU A 338 -8.44 15.67 -11.49
N TYR A 339 -8.54 16.07 -10.22
CA TYR A 339 -8.31 17.45 -9.81
C TYR A 339 -6.93 17.57 -9.17
N ALA A 340 -6.06 18.35 -9.78
CA ALA A 340 -4.68 18.55 -9.33
C ALA A 340 -4.34 20.05 -9.47
N PRO A 341 -4.50 20.85 -8.41
CA PRO A 341 -4.18 22.28 -8.46
C PRO A 341 -2.68 22.49 -8.61
N LEU A 342 -2.30 23.36 -9.54
CA LEU A 342 -0.93 23.88 -9.74
C LEU A 342 -0.81 25.35 -9.28
N GLN A 343 -1.89 25.96 -8.88
CA GLN A 343 -1.99 27.25 -8.22
C GLN A 343 -3.08 27.17 -7.18
N SER A 344 -3.07 27.97 -6.15
CA SER A 344 -4.12 27.95 -5.14
C SER A 344 -5.49 28.14 -5.80
N SER A 345 -6.29 27.08 -5.81
CA SER A 345 -7.62 27.06 -6.44
C SER A 345 -8.65 27.41 -5.41
N GLU A 346 -8.88 28.69 -5.22
CA GLU A 346 -9.79 29.18 -4.19
C GLU A 346 -11.26 28.83 -4.51
N ASP A 347 -11.67 28.98 -5.74
CA ASP A 347 -13.09 28.93 -6.11
C ASP A 347 -13.64 27.51 -6.24
N GLU A 348 -12.98 26.60 -6.97
CA GLU A 348 -13.51 25.27 -7.27
C GLU A 348 -13.51 24.33 -6.04
N CYS A 349 -12.42 24.33 -5.27
CA CYS A 349 -12.33 23.55 -4.04
C CYS A 349 -13.27 24.08 -2.97
N THR A 350 -13.35 25.39 -2.81
CA THR A 350 -14.29 26.02 -1.86
C THR A 350 -15.73 25.73 -2.21
N ALA A 351 -16.10 25.79 -3.48
CA ALA A 351 -17.45 25.44 -3.94
C ALA A 351 -17.81 23.97 -3.72
N SER A 352 -16.84 23.06 -3.86
CA SER A 352 -17.08 21.62 -3.80
C SER A 352 -16.89 21.04 -2.40
N LEU A 353 -15.85 21.47 -1.67
CA LEU A 353 -15.40 20.89 -0.42
C LEU A 353 -15.55 21.82 0.79
N GLY A 354 -15.87 23.11 0.56
CA GLY A 354 -15.96 24.12 1.61
C GLY A 354 -14.60 24.52 2.21
N ARG A 355 -13.49 24.22 1.54
CA ARG A 355 -12.12 24.56 1.93
C ARG A 355 -11.23 24.79 0.70
N LEU A 356 -10.08 25.39 0.93
CA LEU A 356 -9.03 25.50 -0.09
C LEU A 356 -8.38 24.15 -0.36
N CYS A 357 -7.85 23.97 -1.56
CA CYS A 357 -6.93 22.90 -1.91
C CYS A 357 -5.51 23.48 -2.02
N GLU A 358 -4.53 22.69 -1.62
CA GLU A 358 -3.13 23.07 -1.73
C GLU A 358 -2.55 22.67 -3.09
N GLU A 359 -1.71 23.52 -3.66
CA GLU A 359 -1.05 23.25 -4.93
C GLU A 359 -0.03 22.10 -4.82
N ASN A 360 0.14 21.35 -5.92
CA ASN A 360 1.22 20.39 -6.05
C ASN A 360 2.48 21.09 -6.57
N VAL A 361 3.66 20.67 -6.10
CA VAL A 361 4.95 21.21 -6.54
C VAL A 361 5.68 20.19 -7.40
N LEU A 362 6.19 20.64 -8.53
CA LEU A 362 6.95 19.85 -9.50
C LEU A 362 8.38 20.43 -9.59
N GLU A 363 9.37 19.65 -9.16
CA GLU A 363 10.79 19.98 -9.30
C GLU A 363 11.44 18.96 -10.22
N ASP A 364 12.07 19.40 -11.30
CA ASP A 364 12.69 18.52 -12.30
C ASP A 364 11.78 17.34 -12.73
N SER A 365 10.48 17.60 -12.83
CA SER A 365 9.46 16.60 -13.08
C SER A 365 8.60 16.95 -14.29
N GLY A 366 7.98 15.93 -14.89
CA GLY A 366 7.09 16.10 -16.04
C GLY A 366 5.79 16.82 -15.69
N ALA A 367 4.93 16.97 -16.70
CA ALA A 367 3.67 17.68 -16.56
C ALA A 367 2.70 16.96 -15.60
N PHE A 368 1.98 17.77 -14.79
CA PHE A 368 0.93 17.32 -13.92
C PHE A 368 -0.18 18.37 -13.87
N GLY A 369 -1.43 17.98 -14.05
CA GLY A 369 -2.54 18.93 -14.07
C GLY A 369 -3.88 18.23 -14.05
N SER A 370 -4.94 19.01 -13.88
CA SER A 370 -6.31 18.50 -13.81
C SER A 370 -6.78 17.92 -15.13
N ARG A 371 -7.59 16.85 -15.04
CA ARG A 371 -8.30 16.19 -16.15
C ARG A 371 -9.72 15.92 -15.69
N ASN A 372 -10.74 16.55 -16.31
CA ASN A 372 -12.13 16.46 -15.86
C ASN A 372 -12.28 16.76 -14.35
N GLY A 373 -11.58 17.80 -13.86
CA GLY A 373 -11.41 18.05 -12.43
C GLY A 373 -12.71 18.31 -11.67
N THR A 374 -13.69 18.98 -12.28
CA THR A 374 -15.01 19.20 -11.67
C THR A 374 -15.73 17.89 -11.34
N THR A 375 -15.57 16.86 -12.18
CA THR A 375 -16.11 15.52 -11.92
C THR A 375 -15.40 14.89 -10.73
N ALA A 376 -14.07 14.96 -10.67
CA ALA A 376 -13.30 14.45 -9.52
C ALA A 376 -13.74 15.11 -8.20
N LEU A 377 -13.90 16.44 -8.18
CA LEU A 377 -14.35 17.17 -6.99
C LEU A 377 -15.80 16.81 -6.61
N ALA A 378 -16.68 16.58 -7.59
CA ALA A 378 -18.04 16.16 -7.32
C ALA A 378 -18.10 14.80 -6.60
N GLU A 379 -17.24 13.86 -6.99
CA GLU A 379 -17.14 12.54 -6.36
C GLU A 379 -16.41 12.58 -4.99
N MET A 380 -15.63 13.63 -4.70
CA MET A 380 -15.07 13.85 -3.36
C MET A 380 -16.10 14.39 -2.36
N LYS A 381 -17.09 15.11 -2.84
CA LYS A 381 -18.11 15.80 -1.99
C LYS A 381 -18.85 14.87 -1.01
N PRO A 382 -19.22 13.63 -1.36
CA PRO A 382 -19.85 12.69 -0.43
C PRO A 382 -18.95 12.21 0.71
N HIS A 383 -17.64 12.53 0.68
CA HIS A 383 -16.67 12.08 1.65
C HIS A 383 -16.33 13.19 2.66
N PRO A 384 -17.05 13.31 3.80
CA PRO A 384 -16.87 14.42 4.74
C PRO A 384 -15.49 14.47 5.38
N THR A 385 -14.75 13.36 5.37
CA THR A 385 -13.37 13.31 5.85
C THR A 385 -12.40 14.01 4.91
N VAL A 386 -12.68 14.06 3.61
CA VAL A 386 -11.92 14.85 2.62
C VAL A 386 -12.21 16.34 2.79
N ALA A 387 -13.48 16.70 2.97
CA ALA A 387 -13.86 18.10 3.22
C ALA A 387 -13.25 18.67 4.52
N ARG A 388 -13.13 17.85 5.57
CA ARG A 388 -12.50 18.25 6.85
C ARG A 388 -10.98 18.08 6.88
N PHE A 389 -10.39 17.53 5.82
CA PHE A 389 -8.95 17.40 5.73
C PHE A 389 -8.29 18.78 5.64
N SER A 390 -7.14 18.95 6.29
CA SER A 390 -6.35 20.17 6.23
C SER A 390 -5.04 19.87 5.51
N PRO A 391 -4.99 20.04 4.18
CA PRO A 391 -3.76 19.82 3.44
C PRO A 391 -2.69 20.85 3.89
N LYS A 392 -1.45 20.44 3.83
CA LYS A 392 -0.29 21.31 4.05
C LYS A 392 0.28 21.72 2.70
N GLN A 393 0.96 22.86 2.66
CA GLN A 393 1.74 23.22 1.49
C GLN A 393 2.71 22.10 1.11
N ALA A 394 2.82 21.85 -0.20
CA ALA A 394 3.75 20.87 -0.72
C ALA A 394 5.19 21.26 -0.38
N GLN A 395 5.95 20.36 0.18
CA GLN A 395 7.34 20.59 0.55
C GLN A 395 8.16 19.33 0.40
N GLN A 396 9.44 19.50 0.12
CA GLN A 396 10.40 18.41 0.24
C GLN A 396 10.48 18.01 1.72
N LEU A 397 10.26 16.74 1.99
CA LEU A 397 10.26 16.23 3.35
C LEU A 397 11.64 15.71 3.73
N GLU A 398 12.08 16.01 4.95
CA GLU A 398 13.28 15.41 5.50
C GLU A 398 13.03 13.91 5.75
N LEU A 399 13.89 13.08 5.15
CA LEU A 399 13.77 11.63 5.27
C LEU A 399 14.29 11.17 6.62
N SER A 400 13.40 10.71 7.48
CA SER A 400 13.74 10.11 8.76
C SER A 400 12.84 8.91 9.05
N THR A 401 13.32 7.99 9.87
CA THR A 401 12.54 6.83 10.31
C THR A 401 11.36 7.17 11.23
N THR A 402 11.22 8.44 11.61
CA THR A 402 10.05 8.94 12.35
C THR A 402 9.00 9.57 11.43
N ASN A 403 9.36 9.86 10.16
CA ASN A 403 8.46 10.46 9.18
C ASN A 403 7.83 9.42 8.26
N PHE A 404 8.62 8.41 7.85
CA PHE A 404 8.21 7.44 6.85
C PHE A 404 8.65 6.03 7.19
N GLY A 405 7.77 5.08 6.91
CA GLY A 405 8.08 3.67 7.01
C GLY A 405 8.34 3.21 8.43
N VAL A 406 9.15 2.16 8.55
CA VAL A 406 9.44 1.52 9.84
C VAL A 406 10.53 2.25 10.62
N GLY A 407 10.34 2.37 11.93
CA GLY A 407 11.26 3.05 12.81
C GLY A 407 10.77 3.13 14.25
N GLU A 408 11.35 4.03 15.01
CA GLU A 408 10.88 4.33 16.35
C GLU A 408 9.69 5.30 16.26
N LEU A 409 8.50 4.78 16.55
CA LEU A 409 7.30 5.60 16.70
C LEU A 409 7.11 5.91 18.19
N ASN A 410 7.11 7.19 18.51
CA ASN A 410 6.96 7.71 19.89
C ASN A 410 5.52 8.06 20.21
#